data_fe212b098a1c79ab8a7544590541979d
#
_entry.id   fe212b098a1c79ab8a7544590541979d
#
_cell.length_a   1.000
_cell.length_b   1.000
_cell.length_c   1.000
_cell.angle_alpha   90.00
_cell.angle_beta   90.00
_cell.angle_gamma   90.00
#
_symmetry.space_group_name_H-M   'P 1'
#
loop_
_entity.id
_entity.type
_entity.pdbx_description
1 polymer ?
#
loop_
_entity_poly.entity_id
_entity_poly.type
_entity_poly.pdbx_seq_one_letter_code
_entity_poly.pdbx_strand_id
1 'polypeptide(L)'
;MTPCRGERVGRRDREAINDRTSKMQKTDLTKEQYDGLVAAIFSIIIRKGPKATTMDYVAQRLGMSKRTLYEIFGSKDEMLAEVLVSHRAMYGAKIKEIVGRTANMMEAIANVFLFHIEFISEVNPKFFFDMDVRYHALRDKYESSTHFSKYMLEACQEGVRQGVFRTDVNYPVTIDMVRVQMESLKRMEEFFPAGISLGEALGTIGIGFLRSIASHKGMDQLDKMSHRFITPRTPSEILDKTQRERTDSSLRNAGTSDSATD
;
A
#
# COMPACT_ATOMS: atom_id res chain seq x y z
N MET A 1 -5.59 21.70 -16.53
CA MET A 1 -5.79 21.21 -15.15
C MET A 1 -6.87 22.05 -14.50
N THR A 2 -8.09 21.52 -14.45
CA THR A 2 -9.27 22.23 -13.90
C THR A 2 -9.72 21.45 -12.68
N PRO A 3 -9.87 22.08 -11.50
CA PRO A 3 -10.32 21.38 -10.31
C PRO A 3 -11.82 21.10 -10.41
N CYS A 4 -12.23 19.85 -10.18
CA CYS A 4 -13.64 19.46 -10.08
C CYS A 4 -14.29 20.17 -8.90
N ARG A 5 -15.16 21.12 -9.19
CA ARG A 5 -16.11 21.72 -8.23
C ARG A 5 -17.10 20.67 -7.78
N GLY A 6 -17.13 20.39 -6.47
CA GLY A 6 -18.16 19.59 -5.84
C GLY A 6 -19.51 20.28 -5.93
N GLU A 7 -20.37 19.81 -6.80
CA GLU A 7 -21.78 20.21 -6.82
C GLU A 7 -22.46 19.71 -5.54
N ARG A 8 -23.11 20.65 -4.82
CA ARG A 8 -23.94 20.33 -3.68
C ARG A 8 -25.24 19.73 -4.17
N VAL A 9 -25.37 18.42 -3.98
CA VAL A 9 -26.63 17.69 -4.23
C VAL A 9 -27.75 18.32 -3.40
N GLY A 10 -28.84 18.72 -4.04
CA GLY A 10 -29.95 19.40 -3.44
C GLY A 10 -30.69 18.55 -2.40
N ARG A 11 -31.40 19.21 -1.47
CA ARG A 11 -32.11 18.56 -0.35
C ARG A 11 -33.16 17.52 -0.83
N ARG A 12 -33.82 17.76 -1.97
CA ARG A 12 -34.80 16.84 -2.59
C ARG A 12 -34.14 15.59 -3.17
N ASP A 13 -32.94 15.72 -3.72
CA ASP A 13 -32.18 14.58 -4.24
C ASP A 13 -31.67 13.70 -3.10
N ARG A 14 -31.36 14.28 -1.92
CA ARG A 14 -30.99 13.54 -0.71
C ARG A 14 -32.16 12.76 -0.10
N GLU A 15 -33.38 13.30 -0.16
CA GLU A 15 -34.58 12.60 0.33
C GLU A 15 -34.99 11.46 -0.61
N ALA A 16 -34.90 11.64 -1.93
CA ALA A 16 -35.17 10.59 -2.92
C ALA A 16 -34.12 9.47 -2.92
N ILE A 17 -32.87 9.79 -2.64
CA ILE A 17 -31.79 8.79 -2.45
C ILE A 17 -32.01 8.04 -1.12
N ASN A 18 -32.41 8.74 -0.07
CA ASN A 18 -32.62 8.16 1.26
C ASN A 18 -33.83 7.19 1.31
N ASP A 19 -34.88 7.45 0.51
CA ASP A 19 -36.07 6.57 0.47
C ASP A 19 -35.82 5.30 -0.36
N ARG A 20 -34.96 5.37 -1.40
CA ARG A 20 -34.55 4.18 -2.18
C ARG A 20 -33.51 3.30 -1.48
N THR A 21 -32.73 3.85 -0.55
CA THR A 21 -31.72 3.10 0.23
C THR A 21 -32.31 2.38 1.45
N SER A 22 -33.59 2.54 1.75
CA SER A 22 -34.25 2.01 2.95
C SER A 22 -34.39 0.49 3.02
N LYS A 23 -34.12 -0.27 1.92
CA LYS A 23 -34.22 -1.74 1.88
C LYS A 23 -33.25 -2.40 0.88
N MET A 24 -32.10 -1.83 0.62
CA MET A 24 -31.17 -2.40 -0.36
C MET A 24 -30.39 -3.55 0.27
N GLN A 25 -30.60 -4.76 -0.23
CA GLN A 25 -29.84 -5.96 0.13
C GLN A 25 -28.65 -6.15 -0.83
N LYS A 26 -27.70 -6.98 -0.43
CA LYS A 26 -26.53 -7.32 -1.28
C LYS A 26 -26.95 -7.85 -2.66
N THR A 27 -28.06 -8.58 -2.72
CA THR A 27 -28.66 -9.13 -3.96
C THR A 27 -29.20 -8.08 -4.91
N ASP A 28 -29.46 -6.87 -4.42
CA ASP A 28 -30.03 -5.78 -5.21
C ASP A 28 -28.95 -4.93 -5.91
N LEU A 29 -27.68 -5.17 -5.57
CA LEU A 29 -26.52 -4.49 -6.15
C LEU A 29 -26.05 -5.23 -7.41
N THR A 30 -25.85 -4.49 -8.50
CA THR A 30 -25.07 -5.05 -9.60
C THR A 30 -23.63 -5.29 -9.16
N LYS A 31 -22.90 -6.14 -9.89
CA LYS A 31 -21.50 -6.39 -9.60
C LYS A 31 -20.68 -5.08 -9.57
N GLU A 32 -20.88 -4.19 -10.52
CA GLU A 32 -20.18 -2.90 -10.61
C GLU A 32 -20.48 -2.00 -9.42
N GLN A 33 -21.75 -1.95 -8.98
CA GLN A 33 -22.15 -1.19 -7.79
C GLN A 33 -21.52 -1.76 -6.52
N TYR A 34 -21.50 -3.08 -6.41
CA TYR A 34 -20.87 -3.76 -5.28
C TYR A 34 -19.35 -3.55 -5.26
N ASP A 35 -18.67 -3.71 -6.39
CA ASP A 35 -17.23 -3.47 -6.52
C ASP A 35 -16.88 -2.00 -6.19
N GLY A 36 -17.69 -1.06 -6.63
CA GLY A 36 -17.55 0.36 -6.29
C GLY A 36 -17.74 0.65 -4.79
N LEU A 37 -18.73 -0.01 -4.16
CA LEU A 37 -18.97 0.09 -2.72
C LEU A 37 -17.78 -0.46 -1.93
N VAL A 38 -17.29 -1.64 -2.29
CA VAL A 38 -16.12 -2.28 -1.67
C VAL A 38 -14.88 -1.40 -1.79
N ALA A 39 -14.61 -0.83 -2.97
CA ALA A 39 -13.48 0.07 -3.19
C ALA A 39 -13.57 1.34 -2.33
N ALA A 40 -14.76 1.93 -2.21
CA ALA A 40 -14.99 3.10 -1.36
C ALA A 40 -14.78 2.78 0.13
N ILE A 41 -15.29 1.65 0.62
CA ILE A 41 -15.07 1.20 2.00
C ILE A 41 -13.59 0.92 2.24
N PHE A 42 -12.90 0.26 1.31
CA PHE A 42 -11.47 0.00 1.41
C PHE A 42 -10.67 1.30 1.56
N SER A 43 -10.97 2.32 0.74
CA SER A 43 -10.34 3.64 0.84
C SER A 43 -10.53 4.30 2.22
N ILE A 44 -11.68 4.08 2.85
CA ILE A 44 -11.93 4.54 4.23
C ILE A 44 -11.06 3.78 5.22
N ILE A 45 -10.97 2.46 5.08
CA ILE A 45 -10.24 1.58 6.00
C ILE A 45 -8.73 1.88 5.97
N ILE A 46 -8.13 2.03 4.78
CA ILE A 46 -6.68 2.28 4.67
C ILE A 46 -6.28 3.64 5.23
N ARG A 47 -7.14 4.65 5.13
CA ARG A 47 -6.88 6.01 5.63
C ARG A 47 -7.11 6.16 7.14
N LYS A 48 -8.07 5.44 7.70
CA LYS A 48 -8.46 5.58 9.11
C LYS A 48 -7.88 4.49 10.01
N GLY A 49 -7.56 3.34 9.45
CA GLY A 49 -7.23 2.10 10.14
C GLY A 49 -8.48 1.25 10.43
N PRO A 50 -8.34 -0.09 10.40
CA PRO A 50 -9.45 -1.03 10.60
C PRO A 50 -10.13 -0.88 11.96
N LYS A 51 -9.36 -0.69 13.04
CA LYS A 51 -9.88 -0.52 14.40
C LYS A 51 -10.77 0.71 14.51
N ALA A 52 -10.32 1.84 13.99
CA ALA A 52 -11.02 3.13 14.08
C ALA A 52 -12.20 3.24 13.11
N THR A 53 -12.31 2.36 12.11
CA THR A 53 -13.41 2.31 11.16
C THR A 53 -14.62 1.60 11.79
N THR A 54 -15.70 2.34 12.02
CA THR A 54 -16.97 1.80 12.55
C THR A 54 -18.04 1.75 11.46
N MET A 55 -19.06 0.89 11.61
CA MET A 55 -20.20 0.83 10.68
C MET A 55 -20.91 2.18 10.55
N ASP A 56 -21.06 2.92 11.65
CA ASP A 56 -21.65 4.26 11.64
C ASP A 56 -20.84 5.26 10.81
N TYR A 57 -19.51 5.23 10.98
CA TYR A 57 -18.62 6.09 10.22
C TYR A 57 -18.65 5.78 8.71
N VAL A 58 -18.62 4.50 8.36
CA VAL A 58 -18.72 4.07 6.95
C VAL A 58 -20.04 4.50 6.34
N ALA A 59 -21.16 4.22 7.03
CA ALA A 59 -22.49 4.59 6.57
C ALA A 59 -22.60 6.10 6.35
N GLN A 60 -22.14 6.92 7.30
CA GLN A 60 -22.12 8.38 7.20
C GLN A 60 -21.28 8.87 6.01
N ARG A 61 -20.08 8.29 5.81
CA ARG A 61 -19.17 8.69 4.72
C ARG A 61 -19.70 8.36 3.35
N LEU A 62 -20.45 7.27 3.23
CA LEU A 62 -21.04 6.80 1.97
C LEU A 62 -22.46 7.35 1.73
N GLY A 63 -23.02 8.09 2.68
CA GLY A 63 -24.41 8.58 2.59
C GLY A 63 -25.45 7.46 2.64
N MET A 64 -25.10 6.31 3.25
CA MET A 64 -25.98 5.15 3.41
C MET A 64 -26.59 5.09 4.81
N SER A 65 -27.73 4.38 4.96
CA SER A 65 -28.22 4.09 6.29
C SER A 65 -27.33 2.99 6.94
N LYS A 66 -27.16 3.07 8.27
CA LYS A 66 -26.46 2.03 9.04
C LYS A 66 -27.12 0.66 8.83
N ARG A 67 -28.45 0.63 8.78
CA ARG A 67 -29.25 -0.57 8.53
C ARG A 67 -28.88 -1.22 7.18
N THR A 68 -28.84 -0.43 6.11
CA THR A 68 -28.46 -0.91 4.78
C THR A 68 -27.06 -1.54 4.79
N LEU A 69 -26.10 -0.90 5.47
CA LEU A 69 -24.75 -1.42 5.55
C LEU A 69 -24.69 -2.77 6.29
N TYR A 70 -25.50 -2.95 7.36
CA TYR A 70 -25.64 -4.25 8.05
C TYR A 70 -26.39 -5.29 7.21
N GLU A 71 -27.38 -4.89 6.41
CA GLU A 71 -28.07 -5.78 5.50
C GLU A 71 -27.16 -6.32 4.38
N ILE A 72 -26.16 -5.52 3.95
CA ILE A 72 -25.18 -5.93 2.93
C ILE A 72 -24.08 -6.83 3.53
N PHE A 73 -23.53 -6.48 4.69
CA PHE A 73 -22.29 -7.09 5.21
C PHE A 73 -22.48 -7.91 6.51
N GLY A 74 -23.63 -7.84 7.16
CA GLY A 74 -23.89 -8.51 8.43
C GLY A 74 -23.21 -7.86 9.64
N SER A 75 -21.90 -7.86 9.70
CA SER A 75 -21.10 -7.29 10.78
C SER A 75 -19.91 -6.47 10.29
N LYS A 76 -19.25 -5.76 11.21
CA LYS A 76 -18.01 -5.04 10.90
C LYS A 76 -16.90 -6.00 10.44
N ASP A 77 -16.76 -7.12 11.11
CA ASP A 77 -15.68 -8.07 10.82
C ASP A 77 -15.91 -8.78 9.48
N GLU A 78 -17.16 -9.09 9.15
CA GLU A 78 -17.56 -9.61 7.84
C GLU A 78 -17.31 -8.56 6.73
N MET A 79 -17.69 -7.30 6.97
CA MET A 79 -17.38 -6.20 6.05
C MET A 79 -15.87 -6.07 5.81
N LEU A 80 -15.06 -6.07 6.87
CA LEU A 80 -13.60 -6.01 6.75
C LEU A 80 -13.05 -7.20 5.95
N ALA A 81 -13.49 -8.42 6.26
CA ALA A 81 -13.05 -9.63 5.57
C ALA A 81 -13.38 -9.58 4.08
N GLU A 82 -14.62 -9.23 3.74
CA GLU A 82 -15.10 -9.19 2.37
C GLU A 82 -14.40 -8.10 1.54
N VAL A 83 -14.27 -6.91 2.13
CA VAL A 83 -13.60 -5.77 1.50
C VAL A 83 -12.12 -6.07 1.24
N LEU A 84 -11.42 -6.66 2.20
CA LEU A 84 -10.01 -7.02 2.02
C LEU A 84 -9.82 -8.10 0.95
N VAL A 85 -10.66 -9.14 0.93
CA VAL A 85 -10.59 -10.20 -0.09
C VAL A 85 -10.88 -9.65 -1.49
N SER A 86 -11.92 -8.84 -1.63
CA SER A 86 -12.29 -8.23 -2.91
C SER A 86 -11.20 -7.27 -3.41
N HIS A 87 -10.67 -6.41 -2.52
CA HIS A 87 -9.56 -5.52 -2.86
C HIS A 87 -8.34 -6.30 -3.34
N ARG A 88 -7.99 -7.41 -2.67
CA ARG A 88 -6.87 -8.25 -3.10
C ARG A 88 -7.06 -8.79 -4.52
N ALA A 89 -8.27 -9.24 -4.86
CA ALA A 89 -8.56 -9.72 -6.22
C ALA A 89 -8.40 -8.60 -7.26
N MET A 90 -8.92 -7.41 -6.97
CA MET A 90 -8.78 -6.21 -7.82
C MET A 90 -7.31 -5.79 -7.96
N TYR A 91 -6.57 -5.80 -6.86
CA TYR A 91 -5.14 -5.46 -6.82
C TYR A 91 -4.31 -6.44 -7.66
N GLY A 92 -4.57 -7.75 -7.52
CA GLY A 92 -3.93 -8.78 -8.32
C GLY A 92 -4.25 -8.66 -9.82
N ALA A 93 -5.49 -8.31 -10.17
CA ALA A 93 -5.87 -8.05 -11.56
C ALA A 93 -5.12 -6.84 -12.13
N LYS A 94 -4.94 -5.77 -11.33
CA LYS A 94 -4.17 -4.59 -11.74
C LYS A 94 -2.69 -4.90 -11.97
N ILE A 95 -2.07 -5.72 -11.13
CA ILE A 95 -0.69 -6.19 -11.34
C ILE A 95 -0.59 -6.96 -12.66
N LYS A 96 -1.52 -7.87 -12.93
CA LYS A 96 -1.53 -8.63 -14.22
C LYS A 96 -1.67 -7.70 -15.43
N GLU A 97 -2.52 -6.68 -15.33
CA GLU A 97 -2.68 -5.65 -16.37
C GLU A 97 -1.35 -4.90 -16.60
N ILE A 98 -0.69 -4.46 -15.52
CA ILE A 98 0.61 -3.76 -15.60
C ILE A 98 1.63 -4.65 -16.31
N VAL A 99 1.80 -5.88 -15.87
CA VAL A 99 2.75 -6.84 -16.47
C VAL A 99 2.43 -7.10 -17.94
N GLY A 100 1.16 -7.27 -18.29
CA GLY A 100 0.72 -7.54 -19.67
C GLY A 100 0.91 -6.37 -20.65
N ARG A 101 1.12 -5.15 -20.15
CA ARG A 101 1.33 -3.94 -20.98
C ARG A 101 2.78 -3.53 -21.12
N THR A 102 3.72 -4.23 -20.48
CA THR A 102 5.14 -3.88 -20.48
C THR A 102 5.92 -4.66 -21.53
N ALA A 103 6.97 -4.06 -22.05
CA ALA A 103 7.79 -4.66 -23.09
C ALA A 103 8.74 -5.76 -22.57
N ASN A 104 9.10 -5.71 -21.29
CA ASN A 104 10.06 -6.64 -20.69
C ASN A 104 9.90 -6.69 -19.15
N MET A 105 10.56 -7.67 -18.51
CA MET A 105 10.43 -7.89 -17.07
C MET A 105 11.08 -6.80 -16.19
N MET A 106 12.08 -6.08 -16.69
CA MET A 106 12.63 -4.92 -15.96
C MET A 106 11.56 -3.85 -15.80
N GLU A 107 10.90 -3.47 -16.88
CA GLU A 107 9.83 -2.49 -16.88
C GLU A 107 8.60 -2.99 -16.11
N ALA A 108 8.25 -4.27 -16.24
CA ALA A 108 7.14 -4.88 -15.54
C ALA A 108 7.30 -4.78 -14.02
N ILE A 109 8.42 -5.27 -13.50
CA ILE A 109 8.67 -5.26 -12.05
C ILE A 109 8.80 -3.83 -11.54
N ALA A 110 9.48 -2.95 -12.29
CA ALA A 110 9.58 -1.54 -11.95
C ALA A 110 8.21 -0.87 -11.82
N ASN A 111 7.32 -1.05 -12.80
CA ASN A 111 5.96 -0.48 -12.76
C ASN A 111 5.10 -1.09 -11.64
N VAL A 112 5.29 -2.36 -11.30
CA VAL A 112 4.63 -2.97 -10.15
C VAL A 112 5.11 -2.34 -8.84
N PHE A 113 6.42 -2.09 -8.66
CA PHE A 113 6.91 -1.35 -7.50
C PHE A 113 6.35 0.07 -7.43
N LEU A 114 6.31 0.80 -8.55
CA LEU A 114 5.74 2.14 -8.60
C LEU A 114 4.25 2.15 -8.22
N PHE A 115 3.49 1.17 -8.69
CA PHE A 115 2.10 0.99 -8.28
C PHE A 115 1.97 0.71 -6.77
N HIS A 116 2.87 -0.10 -6.20
CA HIS A 116 2.91 -0.32 -4.76
C HIS A 116 3.26 0.96 -3.97
N ILE A 117 4.21 1.78 -4.47
CA ILE A 117 4.58 3.05 -3.86
C ILE A 117 3.39 4.01 -3.83
N GLU A 118 2.66 4.14 -4.94
CA GLU A 118 1.46 4.95 -5.03
C GLU A 118 0.40 4.49 -4.02
N PHE A 119 0.12 3.19 -4.01
CA PHE A 119 -0.83 2.59 -3.08
C PHE A 119 -0.44 2.82 -1.61
N ILE A 120 0.81 2.50 -1.23
CA ILE A 120 1.25 2.54 0.16
C ILE A 120 1.31 3.98 0.70
N SER A 121 1.49 4.98 -0.19
CA SER A 121 1.50 6.39 0.17
C SER A 121 0.14 6.90 0.68
N GLU A 122 -0.95 6.19 0.35
CA GLU A 122 -2.29 6.49 0.85
C GLU A 122 -2.64 5.75 2.14
N VAL A 123 -1.83 4.76 2.54
CA VAL A 123 -2.12 3.89 3.68
C VAL A 123 -1.66 4.53 4.98
N ASN A 124 -2.57 4.66 5.95
CA ASN A 124 -2.22 5.06 7.30
C ASN A 124 -1.40 3.93 7.97
N PRO A 125 -0.23 4.20 8.58
CA PRO A 125 0.58 3.18 9.26
C PRO A 125 -0.20 2.33 10.27
N LYS A 126 -1.22 2.91 10.93
CA LYS A 126 -2.13 2.18 11.84
C LYS A 126 -2.87 1.03 11.17
N PHE A 127 -3.01 1.04 9.83
CA PHE A 127 -3.62 -0.08 9.12
C PHE A 127 -2.82 -1.37 9.35
N PHE A 128 -1.52 -1.33 9.16
CA PHE A 128 -0.64 -2.48 9.35
C PHE A 128 -0.63 -2.95 10.81
N PHE A 129 -0.49 -2.02 11.75
CA PHE A 129 -0.53 -2.35 13.18
C PHE A 129 -1.85 -3.00 13.60
N ASP A 130 -3.00 -2.44 13.19
CA ASP A 130 -4.31 -3.01 13.50
C ASP A 130 -4.48 -4.41 12.89
N MET A 131 -3.99 -4.63 11.65
CA MET A 131 -4.02 -5.92 10.97
C MET A 131 -3.18 -6.97 11.70
N ASP A 132 -1.99 -6.61 12.17
CA ASP A 132 -1.10 -7.53 12.90
C ASP A 132 -1.64 -7.91 14.28
N VAL A 133 -2.11 -6.93 15.04
CA VAL A 133 -2.48 -7.14 16.44
C VAL A 133 -3.90 -7.69 16.60
N ARG A 134 -4.86 -7.18 15.81
CA ARG A 134 -6.28 -7.46 16.04
C ARG A 134 -6.93 -8.33 14.97
N TYR A 135 -6.43 -8.26 13.75
CA TYR A 135 -7.03 -8.91 12.59
C TYR A 135 -6.08 -9.90 11.92
N HIS A 136 -5.18 -10.54 12.70
CA HIS A 136 -4.18 -11.47 12.17
C HIS A 136 -4.79 -12.60 11.32
N ALA A 137 -5.94 -13.16 11.71
CA ALA A 137 -6.62 -14.19 10.91
C ALA A 137 -7.14 -13.67 9.55
N LEU A 138 -7.54 -12.39 9.48
CA LEU A 138 -7.89 -11.73 8.23
C LEU A 138 -6.64 -11.36 7.43
N ARG A 139 -5.58 -10.91 8.11
CA ARG A 139 -4.28 -10.65 7.48
C ARG A 139 -3.78 -11.88 6.74
N ASP A 140 -3.78 -13.05 7.36
CA ASP A 140 -3.28 -14.29 6.76
C ASP A 140 -4.06 -14.68 5.50
N LYS A 141 -5.35 -14.35 5.43
CA LYS A 141 -6.16 -14.46 4.20
C LYS A 141 -5.86 -13.36 3.18
N TYR A 142 -5.52 -12.16 3.63
CA TYR A 142 -5.21 -11.02 2.78
C TYR A 142 -3.78 -11.06 2.26
N GLU A 143 -2.81 -11.42 3.11
CA GLU A 143 -1.39 -11.49 2.80
C GLU A 143 -0.95 -12.94 2.51
N SER A 144 -1.06 -13.40 1.29
CA SER A 144 -0.47 -14.68 0.91
C SER A 144 0.98 -14.47 0.47
N SER A 145 1.89 -14.46 1.43
CA SER A 145 3.34 -14.34 1.19
C SER A 145 3.90 -15.44 0.27
N THR A 146 3.31 -16.62 0.28
CA THR A 146 3.69 -17.77 -0.56
C THR A 146 3.60 -17.48 -2.06
N HIS A 147 2.68 -16.61 -2.48
CA HIS A 147 2.52 -16.29 -3.89
C HIS A 147 3.52 -15.23 -4.37
N PHE A 148 3.96 -14.31 -3.50
CA PHE A 148 4.92 -13.26 -3.89
C PHE A 148 6.24 -13.86 -4.37
N SER A 149 6.88 -14.71 -3.57
CA SER A 149 8.18 -15.30 -3.92
C SER A 149 8.08 -16.15 -5.20
N LYS A 150 6.98 -16.91 -5.36
CA LYS A 150 6.75 -17.70 -6.56
C LYS A 150 6.64 -16.84 -7.83
N TYR A 151 5.74 -15.85 -7.83
CA TYR A 151 5.54 -15.00 -9.00
C TYR A 151 6.77 -14.14 -9.31
N MET A 152 7.45 -13.66 -8.28
CA MET A 152 8.69 -12.89 -8.46
C MET A 152 9.80 -13.76 -9.06
N LEU A 153 9.91 -15.02 -8.65
CA LEU A 153 10.89 -15.95 -9.21
C LEU A 153 10.60 -16.23 -10.69
N GLU A 154 9.35 -16.48 -11.04
CA GLU A 154 8.93 -16.67 -12.45
C GLU A 154 9.25 -15.43 -13.29
N ALA A 155 8.98 -14.24 -12.78
CA ALA A 155 9.29 -12.97 -13.46
C ALA A 155 10.81 -12.75 -13.60
N CYS A 156 11.60 -13.08 -12.58
CA CYS A 156 13.06 -13.01 -12.66
C CYS A 156 13.63 -13.98 -13.71
N GLN A 157 13.13 -15.22 -13.75
CA GLN A 157 13.53 -16.21 -14.76
C GLN A 157 13.22 -15.74 -16.18
N GLU A 158 12.05 -15.13 -16.38
CA GLU A 158 11.71 -14.53 -17.67
C GLU A 158 12.62 -13.36 -18.02
N GLY A 159 12.94 -12.49 -17.08
CA GLY A 159 13.87 -11.38 -17.26
C GLY A 159 15.29 -11.83 -17.61
N VAL A 160 15.74 -12.98 -17.08
CA VAL A 160 16.99 -13.64 -17.50
C VAL A 160 16.89 -14.09 -18.95
N ARG A 161 15.80 -14.76 -19.37
CA ARG A 161 15.59 -15.15 -20.78
C ARG A 161 15.58 -13.95 -21.73
N GLN A 162 15.04 -12.82 -21.30
CA GLN A 162 15.04 -11.55 -22.06
C GLN A 162 16.39 -10.84 -22.06
N GLY A 163 17.35 -11.31 -21.26
CA GLY A 163 18.66 -10.71 -21.10
C GLY A 163 18.67 -9.38 -20.34
N VAL A 164 17.57 -9.04 -19.65
CA VAL A 164 17.50 -7.81 -18.83
C VAL A 164 17.96 -8.05 -17.38
N PHE A 165 18.02 -9.31 -16.95
CA PHE A 165 18.55 -9.71 -15.65
C PHE A 165 19.79 -10.58 -15.79
N ARG A 166 20.63 -10.56 -14.76
CA ARG A 166 21.90 -11.28 -14.68
C ARG A 166 21.67 -12.78 -14.47
N THR A 167 22.60 -13.60 -14.92
CA THR A 167 22.56 -15.06 -14.75
C THR A 167 23.27 -15.57 -13.51
N ASP A 168 24.08 -14.72 -12.86
CA ASP A 168 24.93 -15.03 -11.70
C ASP A 168 24.31 -14.63 -10.34
N VAL A 169 23.00 -14.47 -10.29
CA VAL A 169 22.23 -14.08 -9.08
C VAL A 169 21.55 -15.29 -8.47
N ASN A 170 21.66 -15.44 -7.15
CA ASN A 170 20.82 -16.39 -6.40
C ASN A 170 19.43 -15.79 -6.16
N TYR A 171 18.55 -15.93 -7.14
CA TYR A 171 17.21 -15.34 -7.13
C TYR A 171 16.35 -15.73 -5.93
N PRO A 172 16.27 -17.01 -5.50
CA PRO A 172 15.51 -17.37 -4.30
C PRO A 172 15.92 -16.56 -3.07
N VAL A 173 17.22 -16.46 -2.81
CA VAL A 173 17.74 -15.71 -1.66
C VAL A 173 17.48 -14.21 -1.81
N THR A 174 17.75 -13.65 -2.99
CA THR A 174 17.58 -12.21 -3.26
C THR A 174 16.10 -11.78 -3.11
N ILE A 175 15.17 -12.61 -3.60
CA ILE A 175 13.74 -12.37 -3.48
C ILE A 175 13.29 -12.43 -2.00
N ASP A 176 13.78 -13.41 -1.23
CA ASP A 176 13.44 -13.50 0.18
C ASP A 176 14.04 -12.35 1.00
N MET A 177 15.22 -11.86 0.66
CA MET A 177 15.77 -10.64 1.26
C MET A 177 14.88 -9.41 1.01
N VAL A 178 14.42 -9.22 -0.21
CA VAL A 178 13.46 -8.14 -0.54
C VAL A 178 12.16 -8.31 0.22
N ARG A 179 11.63 -9.53 0.31
CA ARG A 179 10.43 -9.82 1.09
C ARG A 179 10.60 -9.43 2.56
N VAL A 180 11.73 -9.78 3.18
CA VAL A 180 12.03 -9.39 4.57
C VAL A 180 12.13 -7.87 4.73
N GLN A 181 12.77 -7.17 3.78
CA GLN A 181 12.82 -5.71 3.78
C GLN A 181 11.41 -5.09 3.64
N MET A 182 10.56 -5.62 2.77
CA MET A 182 9.17 -5.16 2.65
C MET A 182 8.36 -5.42 3.93
N GLU A 183 8.57 -6.57 4.60
CA GLU A 183 7.96 -6.85 5.91
C GLU A 183 8.37 -5.84 6.99
N SER A 184 9.62 -5.36 6.97
CA SER A 184 10.09 -4.36 7.93
C SER A 184 9.36 -3.02 7.81
N LEU A 185 8.76 -2.71 6.66
CA LEU A 185 7.96 -1.48 6.46
C LEU A 185 6.72 -1.42 7.36
N LYS A 186 6.21 -2.56 7.80
CA LYS A 186 5.08 -2.63 8.75
C LYS A 186 5.43 -2.07 10.13
N ARG A 187 6.73 -2.07 10.48
CA ARG A 187 7.28 -1.58 11.73
C ARG A 187 8.23 -0.41 11.50
N MET A 188 7.83 0.53 10.63
CA MET A 188 8.67 1.65 10.23
C MET A 188 9.20 2.49 11.41
N GLU A 189 8.37 2.69 12.43
CA GLU A 189 8.74 3.49 13.62
C GLU A 189 9.92 2.88 14.38
N GLU A 190 10.12 1.56 14.28
CA GLU A 190 11.23 0.85 14.96
C GLU A 190 12.52 0.85 14.12
N PHE A 191 12.43 0.84 12.79
CA PHE A 191 13.57 0.56 11.92
C PHE A 191 14.06 1.75 11.09
N PHE A 192 13.21 2.76 10.91
CA PHE A 192 13.54 3.88 10.02
C PHE A 192 13.61 5.21 10.78
N PRO A 193 14.51 6.11 10.37
CA PRO A 193 14.59 7.45 10.94
C PRO A 193 13.27 8.22 10.78
N ALA A 194 12.98 9.11 11.71
CA ALA A 194 11.82 9.97 11.65
C ALA A 194 11.78 10.79 10.35
N GLY A 195 10.59 10.89 9.75
CA GLY A 195 10.37 11.68 8.54
C GLY A 195 10.63 10.96 7.21
N ILE A 196 10.94 9.64 7.23
CA ILE A 196 10.91 8.82 6.02
C ILE A 196 9.49 8.32 5.80
N SER A 197 8.95 8.51 4.61
CA SER A 197 7.64 7.98 4.24
C SER A 197 7.71 6.50 3.85
N LEU A 198 6.60 5.77 4.01
CA LEU A 198 6.48 4.38 3.53
C LEU A 198 6.80 4.25 2.04
N GLY A 199 6.33 5.21 1.22
CA GLY A 199 6.60 5.24 -0.21
C GLY A 199 8.08 5.42 -0.52
N GLU A 200 8.79 6.29 0.20
CA GLU A 200 10.22 6.51 0.05
C GLU A 200 11.04 5.26 0.42
N ALA A 201 10.69 4.62 1.54
CA ALA A 201 11.35 3.38 1.96
C ALA A 201 11.12 2.25 0.94
N LEU A 202 9.89 2.06 0.48
CA LEU A 202 9.56 1.06 -0.54
C LEU A 202 10.25 1.36 -1.88
N GLY A 203 10.31 2.63 -2.28
CA GLY A 203 11.02 3.06 -3.49
C GLY A 203 12.51 2.71 -3.41
N THR A 204 13.14 2.95 -2.26
CA THR A 204 14.55 2.61 -2.00
C THR A 204 14.78 1.09 -2.08
N ILE A 205 13.91 0.29 -1.47
CA ILE A 205 13.95 -1.18 -1.54
C ILE A 205 13.79 -1.63 -3.00
N GLY A 206 12.79 -1.13 -3.71
CA GLY A 206 12.49 -1.53 -5.09
C GLY A 206 13.63 -1.20 -6.06
N ILE A 207 14.16 0.01 -6.04
CA ILE A 207 15.27 0.40 -6.91
C ILE A 207 16.56 -0.35 -6.57
N GLY A 208 16.82 -0.59 -5.27
CA GLY A 208 17.96 -1.37 -4.79
C GLY A 208 17.89 -2.81 -5.31
N PHE A 209 16.73 -3.45 -5.18
CA PHE A 209 16.49 -4.79 -5.73
C PHE A 209 16.71 -4.84 -7.24
N LEU A 210 16.06 -3.97 -8.01
CA LEU A 210 16.18 -3.96 -9.46
C LEU A 210 17.63 -3.76 -9.91
N ARG A 211 18.39 -2.85 -9.28
CA ARG A 211 19.80 -2.64 -9.56
C ARG A 211 20.65 -3.87 -9.25
N SER A 212 20.34 -4.61 -8.20
CA SER A 212 21.10 -5.80 -7.78
C SER A 212 21.00 -6.95 -8.80
N ILE A 213 19.89 -7.04 -9.53
CA ILE A 213 19.62 -8.11 -10.50
C ILE A 213 19.79 -7.70 -11.97
N ALA A 214 19.93 -6.39 -12.24
CA ALA A 214 20.01 -5.86 -13.60
C ALA A 214 21.27 -6.33 -14.36
N SER A 215 21.12 -6.75 -15.61
CA SER A 215 22.21 -6.83 -16.59
C SER A 215 22.57 -5.42 -17.09
N HIS A 216 23.60 -5.25 -17.92
CA HIS A 216 23.88 -3.98 -18.59
C HIS A 216 22.65 -3.48 -19.37
N LYS A 217 22.01 -4.35 -20.17
CA LYS A 217 20.79 -4.01 -20.90
C LYS A 217 19.65 -3.61 -19.96
N GLY A 218 19.50 -4.31 -18.84
CA GLY A 218 18.50 -3.98 -17.83
C GLY A 218 18.77 -2.65 -17.13
N MET A 219 20.03 -2.33 -16.84
CA MET A 219 20.42 -1.06 -16.22
C MET A 219 20.06 0.13 -17.11
N ASP A 220 20.35 0.05 -18.42
CA ASP A 220 20.00 1.09 -19.39
C ASP A 220 18.49 1.39 -19.43
N GLN A 221 17.68 0.36 -19.19
CA GLN A 221 16.22 0.51 -19.11
C GLN A 221 15.79 1.10 -17.77
N LEU A 222 16.36 0.62 -16.67
CA LEU A 222 16.04 1.08 -15.33
C LEU A 222 16.39 2.57 -15.13
N ASP A 223 17.51 3.03 -15.67
CA ASP A 223 17.96 4.41 -15.54
C ASP A 223 16.98 5.42 -16.16
N LYS A 224 16.28 5.03 -17.22
CA LYS A 224 15.22 5.86 -17.84
C LYS A 224 14.03 6.12 -16.94
N MET A 225 13.82 5.27 -15.95
CA MET A 225 12.67 5.35 -15.05
C MET A 225 13.04 5.48 -13.56
N SER A 226 14.33 5.45 -13.24
CA SER A 226 14.83 5.45 -11.85
C SER A 226 14.39 6.67 -11.05
N HIS A 227 14.25 7.85 -11.69
CA HIS A 227 13.77 9.10 -11.09
C HIS A 227 12.34 9.01 -10.51
N ARG A 228 11.56 8.00 -10.91
CA ARG A 228 10.20 7.77 -10.40
C ARG A 228 10.18 7.06 -9.05
N PHE A 229 11.28 6.43 -8.65
CA PHE A 229 11.38 5.67 -7.38
C PHE A 229 11.81 6.53 -6.22
N ILE A 230 12.76 7.42 -6.45
CA ILE A 230 13.35 8.28 -5.43
C ILE A 230 13.59 9.66 -6.00
N THR A 231 13.34 10.68 -5.17
CA THR A 231 13.81 12.04 -5.48
C THR A 231 15.30 12.10 -5.20
N PRO A 232 16.12 12.45 -6.20
CA PRO A 232 17.56 12.64 -5.98
C PRO A 232 17.80 13.68 -4.89
N ARG A 233 18.66 13.35 -3.94
CA ARG A 233 19.13 14.29 -2.91
C ARG A 233 20.57 14.66 -3.18
N THR A 234 20.91 15.91 -2.95
CA THR A 234 22.30 16.34 -3.01
C THR A 234 23.09 15.79 -1.82
N PRO A 235 24.41 15.60 -1.94
CA PRO A 235 25.25 15.19 -0.81
C PRO A 235 25.08 16.07 0.43
N SER A 236 24.91 17.38 0.26
CA SER A 236 24.66 18.32 1.36
C SER A 236 23.33 18.07 2.08
N GLU A 237 22.24 17.80 1.35
CA GLU A 237 20.93 17.47 1.95
C GLU A 237 20.97 16.16 2.73
N ILE A 238 21.75 15.18 2.28
CA ILE A 238 21.95 13.91 2.99
C ILE A 238 22.71 14.14 4.29
N LEU A 239 23.80 14.91 4.24
CA LEU A 239 24.66 15.20 5.39
C LEU A 239 23.94 16.07 6.43
N ASP A 240 23.25 17.12 6.01
CA ASP A 240 22.49 18.01 6.90
C ASP A 240 21.40 17.26 7.69
N LYS A 241 20.68 16.35 7.05
CA LYS A 241 19.66 15.54 7.71
C LYS A 241 20.28 14.62 8.76
N THR A 242 21.37 13.96 8.42
CA THR A 242 22.10 13.06 9.34
C THR A 242 22.67 13.81 10.56
N GLN A 243 23.12 15.05 10.40
CA GLN A 243 23.62 15.87 11.51
C GLN A 243 22.49 16.33 12.43
N ARG A 244 21.35 16.76 11.90
CA ARG A 244 20.18 17.17 12.69
C ARG A 244 19.63 16.02 13.52
N GLU A 245 19.53 14.82 12.95
CA GLU A 245 19.05 13.61 13.65
C GLU A 245 20.00 13.19 14.78
N ARG A 246 21.34 13.35 14.62
CA ARG A 246 22.33 13.10 15.68
C ARG A 246 22.23 14.11 16.81
N THR A 247 21.97 15.38 16.49
CA THR A 247 21.81 16.45 17.49
C THR A 247 20.53 16.26 18.31
N ASP A 248 19.41 15.90 17.65
CA ASP A 248 18.16 15.63 18.35
C ASP A 248 18.21 14.37 19.25
N SER A 249 18.89 13.33 18.83
CA SER A 249 19.06 12.13 19.66
C SER A 249 20.00 12.37 20.86
N SER A 250 21.03 13.21 20.70
CA SER A 250 21.92 13.59 21.83
C SER A 250 21.21 14.48 22.82
N LEU A 251 20.31 15.38 22.39
CA LEU A 251 19.51 16.23 23.26
C LEU A 251 18.45 15.43 24.05
N ARG A 252 17.83 14.42 23.44
CA ARG A 252 16.88 13.54 24.14
C ARG A 252 17.57 12.68 25.19
N ASN A 253 18.77 12.20 24.94
CA ASN A 253 19.55 11.41 25.91
C ASN A 253 20.15 12.25 27.05
N ALA A 254 20.42 13.52 26.81
CA ALA A 254 20.90 14.45 27.85
C ALA A 254 19.79 14.90 28.82
N GLY A 255 18.53 14.94 28.35
CA GLY A 255 17.37 15.35 29.17
C GLY A 255 16.86 14.27 30.16
N THR A 256 17.33 13.02 30.04
CA THR A 256 16.92 11.92 30.92
C THR A 256 17.88 11.65 32.09
N SER A 257 19.02 12.34 32.17
CA SER A 257 20.01 12.15 33.23
C SER A 257 19.87 13.09 34.47
N ASP A 258 18.97 14.09 34.41
CA ASP A 258 18.83 15.09 35.50
C ASP A 258 17.62 14.87 36.43
N SER A 259 16.95 13.71 36.37
CA SER A 259 15.82 13.44 37.28
C SER A 259 16.05 12.31 38.31
N ALA A 260 17.30 12.02 38.64
CA ALA A 260 17.64 10.98 39.62
C ALA A 260 18.63 11.52 40.67
N THR A 261 18.30 12.62 41.34
CA THR A 261 18.90 13.00 42.67
C THR A 261 18.00 14.09 43.26
N ASP A 262 17.02 13.67 44.05
CA ASP A 262 16.61 14.24 45.34
C ASP A 262 15.64 13.26 46.03
#